data_8841921ab144257f312375bcd7c14f0a
#
_entry.id   8841921ab144257f312375bcd7c14f0a
#
_cell.length_a   1.000
_cell.length_b   1.000
_cell.length_c   1.000
_cell.angle_alpha   90.00
_cell.angle_beta   90.00
_cell.angle_gamma   90.00
#
_symmetry.space_group_name_H-M   'P 1'
#
loop_
_entity.id
_entity.type
_entity.pdbx_description
1 polymer ?
#
loop_
_entity_poly.entity_id
_entity_poly.type
_entity_poly.pdbx_seq_one_letter_code
_entity_poly.pdbx_strand_id
1 'polypeptide(L)'
;MSRQQKVRDCWLSVNLSGLLPGLGQCYAEQWTKGLIIATIFLSLIAYGFWSLLAAAGDTIRSFWLFGIAGAIYLLNLWDAFATAGRPLQPLGSKQRGNDLWYGVFLSQILPGLGHLYLNAAIAGAVFLVFGVGLAIATNHFPFLLPLSCTVWSVAAYHAYRVTPAKPGRPHSKSTAMLMVVVIGGLILRLSIGSLPMWVDRSVMQCFVPSESMVPALQVDDRIFVSQDELYRPTTGDIVVFTAPDKAIEILAAKPDDLFVKRIIGLPGQTVAVKGGQVWVNKTLLLKDYSDVPIGYDWGPELVPPEAYFVLGDNRNASADSHVWGFLPKQHLIGKAYKIYWPPERVRSLKENA
;
A
#
# COMPACT_ATOMS: atom_id res chain seq x y z
N MET A 1 -20.31 24.70 43.11
CA MET A 1 -19.72 23.34 43.14
C MET A 1 -18.66 23.24 42.01
N SER A 2 -17.38 23.44 42.34
CA SER A 2 -16.28 23.28 41.37
C SER A 2 -16.18 21.82 40.99
N ARG A 3 -16.38 21.48 39.68
CA ARG A 3 -16.05 20.16 39.17
C ARG A 3 -14.56 19.95 39.41
N GLN A 4 -14.19 19.11 40.35
CA GLN A 4 -12.83 18.58 40.46
C GLN A 4 -12.45 17.97 39.14
N GLN A 5 -11.57 18.65 38.41
CA GLN A 5 -11.06 18.17 37.14
C GLN A 5 -10.29 16.87 37.40
N LYS A 6 -10.86 15.75 36.96
CA LYS A 6 -10.31 14.42 37.17
C LYS A 6 -9.00 14.31 36.40
N VAL A 7 -7.89 14.38 37.12
CA VAL A 7 -6.54 14.27 36.53
C VAL A 7 -6.43 12.97 35.76
N ARG A 8 -6.14 13.05 34.47
CA ARG A 8 -6.03 11.93 33.56
C ARG A 8 -4.55 11.63 33.30
N ASP A 9 -4.25 10.38 32.97
CA ASP A 9 -2.89 9.97 32.70
C ASP A 9 -2.47 10.42 31.29
N CYS A 10 -1.42 11.24 31.20
CA CYS A 10 -0.93 11.81 29.94
C CYS A 10 -0.38 10.74 29.00
N TRP A 11 0.36 9.77 29.54
CA TRP A 11 0.95 8.71 28.72
C TRP A 11 -0.06 7.68 28.28
N LEU A 12 -1.12 7.42 29.06
CA LEU A 12 -2.25 6.63 28.59
C LEU A 12 -2.97 7.34 27.42
N SER A 13 -3.15 8.68 27.52
CA SER A 13 -3.72 9.47 26.43
C SER A 13 -2.89 9.36 25.15
N VAL A 14 -1.55 9.39 25.25
CA VAL A 14 -0.61 9.19 24.15
C VAL A 14 -0.73 7.77 23.57
N ASN A 15 -0.75 6.74 24.42
CA ASN A 15 -0.90 5.34 23.96
C ASN A 15 -2.20 5.14 23.18
N LEU A 16 -3.32 5.72 23.65
CA LEU A 16 -4.60 5.65 22.95
C LEU A 16 -4.56 6.40 21.60
N SER A 17 -3.97 7.60 21.58
CA SER A 17 -3.77 8.36 20.35
C SER A 17 -2.80 7.70 19.38
N GLY A 18 -1.89 6.86 19.87
CA GLY A 18 -1.02 6.00 19.08
C GLY A 18 -1.77 4.91 18.31
N LEU A 19 -2.92 4.44 18.83
CA LEU A 19 -3.79 3.49 18.13
C LEU A 19 -4.59 4.17 17.02
N LEU A 20 -5.20 5.31 17.35
CA LEU A 20 -5.95 6.13 16.40
C LEU A 20 -5.90 7.58 16.87
N PRO A 21 -5.43 8.53 16.03
CA PRO A 21 -5.47 9.96 16.34
C PRO A 21 -6.85 10.39 16.81
N GLY A 22 -6.88 11.15 17.90
CA GLY A 22 -8.13 11.61 18.51
C GLY A 22 -8.59 10.81 19.73
N LEU A 23 -8.22 9.52 19.89
CA LEU A 23 -8.67 8.70 21.02
C LEU A 23 -8.16 9.22 22.37
N GLY A 24 -6.95 9.76 22.43
CA GLY A 24 -6.41 10.36 23.64
C GLY A 24 -7.19 11.60 24.06
N GLN A 25 -7.61 12.42 23.12
CA GLN A 25 -8.47 13.58 23.37
C GLN A 25 -9.87 13.16 23.86
N CYS A 26 -10.43 12.10 23.27
CA CYS A 26 -11.68 11.52 23.78
C CYS A 26 -11.53 10.99 25.22
N TYR A 27 -10.42 10.32 25.51
CA TYR A 27 -10.08 9.90 26.88
C TYR A 27 -9.98 11.09 27.83
N ALA A 28 -9.46 12.23 27.35
CA ALA A 28 -9.40 13.49 28.12
C ALA A 28 -10.74 14.25 28.16
N GLU A 29 -11.86 13.65 27.73
CA GLU A 29 -13.21 14.26 27.67
C GLU A 29 -13.37 15.37 26.63
N GLN A 30 -12.43 15.54 25.72
CA GLN A 30 -12.51 16.45 24.56
C GLN A 30 -13.04 15.73 23.32
N TRP A 31 -14.25 15.21 23.39
CA TRP A 31 -14.85 14.34 22.37
C TRP A 31 -14.92 15.00 20.98
N THR A 32 -15.35 16.27 20.93
CA THR A 32 -15.47 17.02 19.66
C THR A 32 -14.12 17.15 18.95
N LYS A 33 -13.09 17.53 19.70
CA LYS A 33 -11.73 17.65 19.19
C LYS A 33 -11.20 16.31 18.74
N GLY A 34 -11.37 15.25 19.54
CA GLY A 34 -10.93 13.91 19.23
C GLY A 34 -11.58 13.36 17.96
N LEU A 35 -12.89 13.53 17.81
CA LEU A 35 -13.63 13.09 16.62
C LEU A 35 -13.19 13.86 15.35
N ILE A 36 -13.00 15.18 15.44
CA ILE A 36 -12.52 15.98 14.32
C ILE A 36 -11.15 15.48 13.84
N ILE A 37 -10.20 15.28 14.76
CA ILE A 37 -8.85 14.80 14.43
C ILE A 37 -8.93 13.41 13.79
N ALA A 38 -9.71 12.47 14.35
CA ALA A 38 -9.88 11.13 13.83
C ALA A 38 -10.48 11.16 12.41
N THR A 39 -11.52 11.96 12.20
CA THR A 39 -12.18 12.07 10.88
C THR A 39 -11.24 12.62 9.83
N ILE A 40 -10.52 13.72 10.14
CA ILE A 40 -9.54 14.30 9.20
C ILE A 40 -8.46 13.27 8.86
N PHE A 41 -7.88 12.62 9.87
CA PHE A 41 -6.83 11.63 9.66
C PHE A 41 -7.30 10.46 8.79
N LEU A 42 -8.45 9.86 9.12
CA LEU A 42 -9.00 8.73 8.35
C LEU A 42 -9.38 9.14 6.92
N SER A 43 -9.91 10.35 6.72
CA SER A 43 -10.23 10.88 5.40
C SER A 43 -8.96 11.07 4.53
N LEU A 44 -7.87 11.57 5.11
CA LEU A 44 -6.59 11.71 4.42
C LEU A 44 -6.02 10.35 4.02
N ILE A 45 -6.05 9.37 4.92
CA ILE A 45 -5.59 8.00 4.63
C ILE A 45 -6.45 7.36 3.54
N ALA A 46 -7.78 7.42 3.65
CA ALA A 46 -8.68 6.84 2.67
C ALA A 46 -8.52 7.48 1.29
N TYR A 47 -8.45 8.82 1.23
CA TYR A 47 -8.24 9.53 -0.02
C TYR A 47 -6.84 9.30 -0.59
N GLY A 48 -5.81 9.15 0.26
CA GLY A 48 -4.46 8.79 -0.13
C GLY A 48 -4.42 7.42 -0.82
N PHE A 49 -5.03 6.40 -0.24
CA PHE A 49 -5.13 5.07 -0.86
C PHE A 49 -5.94 5.09 -2.15
N TRP A 50 -7.07 5.80 -2.17
CA TRP A 50 -7.84 5.97 -3.41
C TRP A 50 -7.00 6.63 -4.51
N SER A 51 -6.29 7.71 -4.19
CA SER A 51 -5.44 8.41 -5.16
C SER A 51 -4.25 7.56 -5.62
N LEU A 52 -3.73 6.68 -4.76
CA LEU A 52 -2.66 5.74 -5.14
C LEU A 52 -3.16 4.69 -6.14
N LEU A 53 -4.28 4.04 -5.83
CA LEU A 53 -4.74 2.83 -6.53
C LEU A 53 -5.72 3.12 -7.68
N ALA A 54 -6.52 4.20 -7.62
CA ALA A 54 -7.48 4.50 -8.66
C ALA A 54 -6.81 4.94 -9.97
N ALA A 55 -7.42 4.59 -11.11
CA ALA A 55 -6.94 4.98 -12.42
C ALA A 55 -6.85 6.51 -12.59
N ALA A 56 -7.86 7.24 -12.09
CA ALA A 56 -7.90 8.71 -12.10
C ALA A 56 -7.10 9.38 -10.97
N GLY A 57 -6.47 8.59 -10.09
CA GLY A 57 -5.70 9.10 -8.98
C GLY A 57 -4.28 9.50 -9.38
N ASP A 58 -3.61 10.22 -8.49
CA ASP A 58 -2.25 10.72 -8.66
C ASP A 58 -1.35 10.18 -7.54
N THR A 59 -0.29 9.46 -7.90
CA THR A 59 0.63 8.85 -6.96
C THR A 59 1.40 9.90 -6.14
N ILE A 60 1.80 11.01 -6.76
CA ILE A 60 2.51 12.11 -6.07
C ILE A 60 1.62 12.73 -5.02
N ARG A 61 0.34 12.99 -5.36
CA ARG A 61 -0.66 13.47 -4.41
C ARG A 61 -0.83 12.52 -3.24
N SER A 62 -0.80 11.21 -3.48
CA SER A 62 -0.89 10.20 -2.41
C SER A 62 0.24 10.33 -1.39
N PHE A 63 1.48 10.51 -1.85
CA PHE A 63 2.63 10.71 -0.96
C PHE A 63 2.48 11.96 -0.10
N TRP A 64 2.01 13.08 -0.68
CA TRP A 64 1.73 14.28 0.10
C TRP A 64 0.62 14.08 1.14
N LEU A 65 -0.46 13.38 0.78
CA LEU A 65 -1.55 13.07 1.70
C LEU A 65 -1.08 12.20 2.87
N PHE A 66 -0.28 11.16 2.61
CA PHE A 66 0.30 10.33 3.65
C PHE A 66 1.31 11.11 4.50
N GLY A 67 2.11 12.00 3.90
CA GLY A 67 3.01 12.90 4.64
C GLY A 67 2.25 13.82 5.59
N ILE A 68 1.17 14.45 5.13
CA ILE A 68 0.30 15.31 5.95
C ILE A 68 -0.36 14.48 7.08
N ALA A 69 -0.88 13.29 6.76
CA ALA A 69 -1.46 12.40 7.76
C ALA A 69 -0.42 12.01 8.83
N GLY A 70 0.83 11.71 8.41
CA GLY A 70 1.94 11.43 9.32
C GLY A 70 2.26 12.62 10.23
N ALA A 71 2.30 13.84 9.69
CA ALA A 71 2.50 15.06 10.49
C ALA A 71 1.37 15.27 11.50
N ILE A 72 0.11 15.09 11.08
CA ILE A 72 -1.05 15.17 11.98
C ILE A 72 -0.94 14.10 13.07
N TYR A 73 -0.54 12.87 12.73
CA TYR A 73 -0.34 11.79 13.70
C TYR A 73 0.68 12.20 14.78
N LEU A 74 1.84 12.71 14.39
CA LEU A 74 2.89 13.13 15.34
C LEU A 74 2.44 14.31 16.22
N LEU A 75 1.84 15.33 15.61
CA LEU A 75 1.30 16.49 16.34
C LEU A 75 0.19 16.08 17.31
N ASN A 76 -0.64 15.12 16.91
CA ASN A 76 -1.71 14.59 17.76
C ASN A 76 -1.17 13.85 18.99
N LEU A 77 -0.04 13.15 18.92
CA LEU A 77 0.58 12.53 20.11
C LEU A 77 1.00 13.58 21.13
N TRP A 78 1.62 14.66 20.65
CA TRP A 78 2.00 15.80 21.51
C TRP A 78 0.77 16.49 22.12
N ASP A 79 -0.25 16.75 21.32
CA ASP A 79 -1.49 17.36 21.75
C ASP A 79 -2.27 16.48 22.75
N ALA A 80 -2.29 15.16 22.55
CA ALA A 80 -2.90 14.21 23.48
C ALA A 80 -2.21 14.24 24.85
N PHE A 81 -0.87 14.34 24.86
CA PHE A 81 -0.11 14.53 26.09
C PHE A 81 -0.48 15.83 26.80
N ALA A 82 -0.51 16.94 26.07
CA ALA A 82 -0.81 18.26 26.62
C ALA A 82 -2.26 18.39 27.12
N THR A 83 -3.20 17.78 26.41
CA THR A 83 -4.65 17.83 26.69
C THR A 83 -5.02 17.06 27.95
N ALA A 84 -4.36 15.92 28.24
CA ALA A 84 -4.65 15.13 29.45
C ALA A 84 -4.21 15.83 30.75
N GLY A 85 -3.47 16.92 30.64
CA GLY A 85 -2.98 17.70 31.78
C GLY A 85 -1.63 17.18 32.30
N ARG A 86 -0.78 18.10 32.78
CA ARG A 86 0.50 17.72 33.40
C ARG A 86 0.22 16.95 34.68
N PRO A 87 0.95 15.86 34.98
CA PRO A 87 0.86 15.24 36.30
C PRO A 87 1.21 16.31 37.34
N LEU A 88 0.27 16.56 38.27
CA LEU A 88 0.51 17.43 39.44
C LEU A 88 1.56 16.76 40.33
N GLN A 89 2.82 16.78 39.93
CA GLN A 89 3.94 16.58 40.86
C GLN A 89 4.56 17.93 41.14
N PRO A 90 4.63 18.35 42.41
CA PRO A 90 5.36 19.53 42.81
C PRO A 90 6.81 19.38 42.33
N LEU A 91 7.38 20.47 41.74
CA LEU A 91 8.80 20.57 41.44
C LEU A 91 9.58 20.44 42.75
N GLY A 92 9.98 19.24 43.14
CA GLY A 92 10.72 19.03 44.39
C GLY A 92 10.61 17.63 44.98
N SER A 93 9.68 16.78 44.56
CA SER A 93 9.64 15.43 45.03
C SER A 93 10.72 14.59 44.36
N LYS A 94 11.76 14.22 45.09
CA LYS A 94 12.86 13.30 44.68
C LYS A 94 12.42 11.85 44.36
N GLN A 95 11.13 11.56 44.28
CA GLN A 95 10.62 10.26 43.82
C GLN A 95 10.38 10.30 42.31
N ARG A 96 11.44 10.18 41.51
CA ARG A 96 11.36 9.70 40.12
C ARG A 96 10.88 8.22 40.11
N GLY A 97 9.61 8.03 40.46
CA GLY A 97 8.98 6.73 40.19
C GLY A 97 8.77 6.61 38.69
N ASN A 98 9.26 5.54 38.09
CA ASN A 98 9.07 5.21 36.69
C ASN A 98 7.57 5.29 36.31
N ASP A 99 7.26 6.01 35.23
CA ASP A 99 5.89 6.13 34.76
C ASP A 99 5.46 4.84 34.02
N LEU A 100 4.38 4.24 34.50
CA LEU A 100 3.83 2.98 34.00
C LEU A 100 3.49 3.03 32.51
N TRP A 101 2.71 4.05 32.12
CA TRP A 101 2.23 4.18 30.76
C TRP A 101 3.31 4.68 29.79
N TYR A 102 4.30 5.39 30.31
CA TYR A 102 5.50 5.71 29.51
C TYR A 102 6.31 4.45 29.19
N GLY A 103 6.47 3.52 30.15
CA GLY A 103 7.09 2.24 29.89
C GLY A 103 6.35 1.40 28.84
N VAL A 104 5.02 1.40 28.87
CA VAL A 104 4.18 0.79 27.84
C VAL A 104 4.41 1.46 26.48
N PHE A 105 4.37 2.79 26.42
CA PHE A 105 4.59 3.57 25.20
C PHE A 105 5.95 3.27 24.57
N LEU A 106 7.01 3.27 25.36
CA LEU A 106 8.35 2.92 24.87
C LEU A 106 8.41 1.49 24.30
N SER A 107 7.73 0.53 24.95
CA SER A 107 7.66 -0.86 24.45
C SER A 107 6.80 -0.97 23.18
N GLN A 108 5.90 -0.03 22.93
CA GLN A 108 5.16 0.08 21.66
C GLN A 108 6.06 0.58 20.52
N ILE A 109 7.02 1.47 20.79
CA ILE A 109 7.98 1.97 19.80
C ILE A 109 9.00 0.88 19.45
N LEU A 110 9.59 0.26 20.50
CA LEU A 110 10.59 -0.79 20.33
C LEU A 110 10.46 -1.82 21.48
N PRO A 111 10.32 -3.12 21.16
CA PRO A 111 10.13 -4.14 22.19
C PRO A 111 11.34 -4.18 23.10
N GLY A 112 11.11 -4.14 24.41
CA GLY A 112 12.18 -4.10 25.40
C GLY A 112 12.59 -2.71 25.89
N LEU A 113 12.35 -1.64 25.12
CA LEU A 113 12.77 -0.28 25.51
C LEU A 113 12.10 0.19 26.81
N GLY A 114 10.81 -0.11 26.99
CA GLY A 114 10.12 0.16 28.25
C GLY A 114 10.70 -0.57 29.44
N HIS A 115 11.20 -1.80 29.25
CA HIS A 115 11.86 -2.56 30.30
C HIS A 115 13.20 -1.93 30.72
N LEU A 116 13.98 -1.44 29.75
CA LEU A 116 15.24 -0.72 30.03
C LEU A 116 14.94 0.54 30.86
N TYR A 117 13.89 1.30 30.49
CA TYR A 117 13.44 2.45 31.27
C TYR A 117 13.04 2.07 32.70
N LEU A 118 12.45 0.91 32.90
CA LEU A 118 12.01 0.37 34.19
C LEU A 118 13.13 -0.31 34.99
N ASN A 119 14.37 -0.27 34.54
CA ASN A 119 15.54 -0.95 35.08
C ASN A 119 15.43 -2.51 35.07
N ALA A 120 14.60 -3.08 34.23
CA ALA A 120 14.50 -4.52 33.99
C ALA A 120 15.37 -4.92 32.79
N ALA A 121 16.68 -4.70 32.89
CA ALA A 121 17.64 -4.77 31.78
C ALA A 121 17.65 -6.14 31.06
N ILE A 122 17.59 -7.25 31.79
CA ILE A 122 17.63 -8.60 31.20
C ILE A 122 16.37 -8.84 30.34
N ALA A 123 15.18 -8.56 30.89
CA ALA A 123 13.92 -8.67 30.13
C ALA A 123 13.92 -7.71 28.93
N GLY A 124 14.44 -6.49 29.10
CA GLY A 124 14.59 -5.52 28.03
C GLY A 124 15.46 -6.04 26.88
N ALA A 125 16.60 -6.59 27.19
CA ALA A 125 17.52 -7.17 26.21
C ALA A 125 16.89 -8.36 25.46
N VAL A 126 16.22 -9.26 26.18
CA VAL A 126 15.55 -10.43 25.58
C VAL A 126 14.46 -9.98 24.60
N PHE A 127 13.54 -9.08 25.01
CA PHE A 127 12.50 -8.58 24.12
C PHE A 127 13.05 -7.79 22.93
N LEU A 128 14.12 -7.02 23.14
CA LEU A 128 14.75 -6.24 22.08
C LEU A 128 15.36 -7.16 21.01
N VAL A 129 16.24 -8.07 21.41
CA VAL A 129 16.94 -8.97 20.49
C VAL A 129 15.94 -9.88 19.77
N PHE A 130 15.04 -10.51 20.52
CA PHE A 130 14.08 -11.45 19.95
C PHE A 130 13.04 -10.73 19.09
N GLY A 131 12.48 -9.59 19.55
CA GLY A 131 11.46 -8.84 18.81
C GLY A 131 12.00 -8.19 17.54
N VAL A 132 13.20 -7.59 17.58
CA VAL A 132 13.84 -7.01 16.39
C VAL A 132 14.30 -8.11 15.44
N GLY A 133 14.92 -9.18 15.95
CA GLY A 133 15.33 -10.31 15.12
C GLY A 133 14.16 -10.95 14.38
N LEU A 134 13.02 -11.12 15.06
CA LEU A 134 11.81 -11.65 14.45
C LEU A 134 11.22 -10.67 13.42
N ALA A 135 11.23 -9.37 13.68
CA ALA A 135 10.79 -8.36 12.73
C ALA A 135 11.64 -8.36 11.44
N ILE A 136 12.96 -8.53 11.56
CA ILE A 136 13.84 -8.68 10.39
C ILE A 136 13.53 -9.99 9.64
N ALA A 137 13.31 -11.08 10.37
CA ALA A 137 12.99 -12.38 9.77
C ALA A 137 11.69 -12.36 8.95
N THR A 138 10.72 -11.50 9.26
CA THR A 138 9.48 -11.37 8.49
C THR A 138 9.72 -10.94 7.04
N ASN A 139 10.83 -10.27 6.72
CA ASN A 139 11.18 -9.88 5.35
C ASN A 139 11.47 -11.10 4.46
N HIS A 140 11.99 -12.18 5.05
CA HIS A 140 12.28 -13.43 4.34
C HIS A 140 11.17 -14.47 4.53
N PHE A 141 10.46 -14.40 5.65
CA PHE A 141 9.43 -15.36 6.06
C PHE A 141 8.15 -14.61 6.49
N PRO A 142 7.30 -14.14 5.56
CA PRO A 142 6.12 -13.32 5.85
C PRO A 142 5.11 -13.99 6.82
N PHE A 143 5.08 -15.33 6.88
CA PHE A 143 4.23 -16.08 7.80
C PHE A 143 4.58 -15.84 9.29
N LEU A 144 5.77 -15.29 9.59
CA LEU A 144 6.19 -14.92 10.95
C LEU A 144 5.59 -13.58 11.42
N LEU A 145 4.92 -12.83 10.56
CA LEU A 145 4.34 -11.53 10.91
C LEU A 145 3.42 -11.57 12.14
N PRO A 146 2.48 -12.53 12.29
CA PRO A 146 1.64 -12.60 13.49
C PRO A 146 2.46 -12.82 14.76
N LEU A 147 3.49 -13.64 14.69
CA LEU A 147 4.37 -13.92 15.84
C LEU A 147 5.18 -12.66 16.23
N SER A 148 5.74 -11.95 15.25
CA SER A 148 6.44 -10.69 15.47
C SER A 148 5.54 -9.66 16.17
N CYS A 149 4.34 -9.42 15.64
CA CYS A 149 3.36 -8.49 16.23
C CYS A 149 2.94 -8.90 17.65
N THR A 150 2.81 -10.20 17.91
CA THR A 150 2.49 -10.75 19.24
C THR A 150 3.61 -10.47 20.24
N VAL A 151 4.87 -10.67 19.87
CA VAL A 151 6.03 -10.40 20.76
C VAL A 151 6.07 -8.94 21.17
N TRP A 152 5.82 -8.00 20.26
CA TRP A 152 5.74 -6.57 20.58
C TRP A 152 4.62 -6.26 21.57
N SER A 153 3.45 -6.88 21.40
CA SER A 153 2.31 -6.69 22.28
C SER A 153 2.52 -7.30 23.65
N VAL A 154 3.16 -8.48 23.71
CA VAL A 154 3.56 -9.13 24.96
C VAL A 154 4.61 -8.29 25.70
N ALA A 155 5.57 -7.68 24.98
CA ALA A 155 6.55 -6.78 25.58
C ALA A 155 5.86 -5.57 26.24
N ALA A 156 4.90 -4.95 25.58
CA ALA A 156 4.13 -3.84 26.16
C ALA A 156 3.33 -4.26 27.40
N TYR A 157 2.66 -5.42 27.34
CA TYR A 157 1.95 -6.00 28.49
C TYR A 157 2.90 -6.32 29.65
N HIS A 158 4.04 -6.95 29.37
CA HIS A 158 5.01 -7.34 30.40
C HIS A 158 5.66 -6.10 31.04
N ALA A 159 5.99 -5.06 30.28
CA ALA A 159 6.49 -3.79 30.82
C ALA A 159 5.50 -3.19 31.83
N TYR A 160 4.20 -3.25 31.55
CA TYR A 160 3.18 -2.83 32.50
C TYR A 160 3.18 -3.66 33.78
N ARG A 161 3.35 -4.98 33.68
CA ARG A 161 3.31 -5.91 34.83
C ARG A 161 4.54 -5.81 35.77
N VAL A 162 5.71 -5.52 35.19
CA VAL A 162 6.96 -5.38 35.93
C VAL A 162 7.06 -4.07 36.70
N THR A 163 6.25 -3.06 36.31
CA THR A 163 6.24 -1.77 37.01
C THR A 163 5.67 -1.92 38.43
N PRO A 164 6.41 -1.51 39.48
CA PRO A 164 5.90 -1.60 40.86
C PRO A 164 4.59 -0.85 41.05
N ALA A 165 3.61 -1.49 41.67
CA ALA A 165 2.34 -0.88 41.98
C ALA A 165 2.50 0.30 42.94
N LYS A 166 1.96 1.47 42.60
CA LYS A 166 1.92 2.60 43.56
C LYS A 166 0.84 2.34 44.60
N PRO A 167 1.11 2.51 45.91
CA PRO A 167 0.11 2.39 46.95
C PRO A 167 -1.10 3.31 46.67
N GLY A 168 -2.33 2.76 46.80
CA GLY A 168 -3.57 3.55 46.74
C GLY A 168 -4.24 3.72 45.36
N ARG A 169 -3.74 3.09 44.29
CA ARG A 169 -4.46 3.07 42.99
C ARG A 169 -5.08 1.70 42.71
N PRO A 170 -6.42 1.57 42.52
CA PRO A 170 -7.02 0.30 42.21
C PRO A 170 -6.61 -0.18 40.79
N HIS A 171 -6.02 -1.37 40.71
CA HIS A 171 -5.52 -2.00 39.48
C HIS A 171 -6.62 -2.34 38.45
N SER A 172 -7.88 -2.47 38.84
CA SER A 172 -8.91 -3.04 37.99
C SER A 172 -9.30 -2.18 36.76
N LYS A 173 -9.37 -0.85 36.93
CA LYS A 173 -9.67 0.06 35.79
C LYS A 173 -8.50 0.24 34.84
N SER A 174 -7.29 0.08 35.34
CA SER A 174 -6.05 0.17 34.60
C SER A 174 -5.83 -1.06 33.67
N THR A 175 -6.27 -2.24 34.10
CA THR A 175 -6.12 -3.49 33.33
C THR A 175 -6.97 -3.49 32.06
N ALA A 176 -8.22 -3.00 32.12
CA ALA A 176 -9.06 -2.90 30.93
C ALA A 176 -8.44 -1.97 29.87
N MET A 177 -7.92 -0.80 30.29
CA MET A 177 -7.23 0.12 29.37
C MET A 177 -5.93 -0.48 28.83
N LEU A 178 -5.20 -1.25 29.62
CA LEU A 178 -4.03 -2.01 29.15
C LEU A 178 -4.43 -2.98 28.03
N MET A 179 -5.49 -3.72 28.20
CA MET A 179 -5.96 -4.65 27.16
C MET A 179 -6.37 -3.92 25.88
N VAL A 180 -7.02 -2.76 26.00
CA VAL A 180 -7.35 -1.92 24.83
C VAL A 180 -6.07 -1.49 24.09
N VAL A 181 -5.04 -1.01 24.82
CA VAL A 181 -3.78 -0.57 24.22
C VAL A 181 -3.00 -1.73 23.61
N VAL A 182 -2.92 -2.86 24.28
CA VAL A 182 -2.15 -4.05 23.83
C VAL A 182 -2.81 -4.72 22.63
N ILE A 183 -4.12 -4.98 22.73
CA ILE A 183 -4.89 -5.64 21.65
C ILE A 183 -5.02 -4.69 20.45
N GLY A 184 -5.35 -3.42 20.70
CA GLY A 184 -5.43 -2.40 19.64
C GLY A 184 -4.10 -2.23 18.92
N GLY A 185 -2.98 -2.21 19.65
CA GLY A 185 -1.64 -2.19 19.09
C GLY A 185 -1.30 -3.45 18.27
N LEU A 186 -1.75 -4.62 18.71
CA LEU A 186 -1.60 -5.87 17.96
C LEU A 186 -2.37 -5.80 16.62
N ILE A 187 -3.64 -5.42 16.67
CA ILE A 187 -4.49 -5.29 15.48
C ILE A 187 -3.89 -4.28 14.51
N LEU A 188 -3.50 -3.11 15.01
CA LEU A 188 -2.89 -2.05 14.17
C LEU A 188 -1.62 -2.53 13.46
N ARG A 189 -0.72 -3.22 14.17
CA ARG A 189 0.50 -3.77 13.58
C ARG A 189 0.22 -4.86 12.56
N LEU A 190 -0.70 -5.76 12.84
CA LEU A 190 -1.13 -6.80 11.90
C LEU A 190 -1.71 -6.16 10.63
N SER A 191 -2.58 -5.14 10.77
CA SER A 191 -3.16 -4.43 9.64
C SER A 191 -2.11 -3.74 8.79
N ILE A 192 -1.20 -2.96 9.40
CA ILE A 192 -0.14 -2.26 8.68
C ILE A 192 0.85 -3.25 8.05
N GLY A 193 1.27 -4.27 8.78
CA GLY A 193 2.22 -5.26 8.29
C GLY A 193 1.68 -6.14 7.17
N SER A 194 0.38 -6.33 7.07
CA SER A 194 -0.26 -7.08 5.98
C SER A 194 -0.56 -6.23 4.74
N LEU A 195 -0.43 -4.90 4.80
CA LEU A 195 -0.74 -4.00 3.68
C LEU A 195 0.01 -4.34 2.38
N PRO A 196 1.34 -4.60 2.38
CA PRO A 196 2.05 -4.95 1.16
C PRO A 196 1.43 -6.18 0.48
N MET A 197 1.21 -7.25 1.23
CA MET A 197 0.62 -8.48 0.71
C MET A 197 -0.82 -8.27 0.20
N TRP A 198 -1.59 -7.39 0.84
CA TRP A 198 -2.94 -7.06 0.38
C TRP A 198 -2.89 -6.25 -0.94
N VAL A 199 -1.98 -5.28 -1.06
CA VAL A 199 -1.78 -4.50 -2.30
C VAL A 199 -1.36 -5.42 -3.43
N ASP A 200 -0.38 -6.30 -3.21
CA ASP A 200 0.12 -7.25 -4.23
C ASP A 200 -0.97 -8.21 -4.72
N ARG A 201 -1.90 -8.60 -3.84
CA ARG A 201 -3.05 -9.45 -4.23
C ARG A 201 -4.16 -8.67 -4.94
N SER A 202 -4.29 -7.38 -4.67
CA SER A 202 -5.39 -6.56 -5.20
C SER A 202 -5.05 -5.91 -6.54
N VAL A 203 -3.77 -5.64 -6.79
CA VAL A 203 -3.30 -4.93 -7.99
C VAL A 203 -1.98 -5.54 -8.44
N MET A 204 -1.96 -6.10 -9.64
CA MET A 204 -0.74 -6.58 -10.25
C MET A 204 0.14 -5.41 -10.66
N GLN A 205 1.42 -5.50 -10.30
CA GLN A 205 2.43 -4.50 -10.62
C GLN A 205 3.37 -5.07 -11.68
N CYS A 206 3.55 -4.35 -12.79
CA CYS A 206 4.45 -4.76 -13.85
C CYS A 206 5.48 -3.66 -14.12
N PHE A 207 6.68 -4.10 -14.49
CA PHE A 207 7.78 -3.28 -14.96
C PHE A 207 7.87 -3.37 -16.48
N VAL A 208 8.15 -2.25 -17.16
CA VAL A 208 8.28 -2.17 -18.60
C VAL A 208 9.77 -2.19 -18.98
N PRO A 209 10.29 -3.31 -19.50
CA PRO A 209 11.73 -3.44 -19.78
C PRO A 209 12.15 -3.05 -21.18
N SER A 210 11.21 -2.75 -22.10
CA SER A 210 11.48 -2.56 -23.51
C SER A 210 10.78 -1.34 -24.10
N GLU A 211 11.28 -0.87 -25.24
CA GLU A 211 10.76 0.28 -25.99
C GLU A 211 9.56 -0.06 -26.89
N SER A 212 9.07 -1.31 -26.88
CA SER A 212 8.03 -1.78 -27.80
C SER A 212 6.70 -1.04 -27.72
N MET A 213 6.45 -0.33 -26.62
CA MET A 213 5.22 0.43 -26.36
C MET A 213 5.45 1.95 -26.34
N VAL A 214 6.59 2.45 -26.77
CA VAL A 214 6.84 3.89 -26.96
C VAL A 214 5.91 4.42 -28.08
N PRO A 215 5.25 5.57 -27.88
CA PRO A 215 5.43 6.55 -26.80
C PRO A 215 4.55 6.32 -25.57
N ALA A 216 3.57 5.41 -25.63
CA ALA A 216 2.60 5.24 -24.53
C ALA A 216 3.26 4.75 -23.25
N LEU A 217 4.14 3.76 -23.32
CA LEU A 217 4.97 3.29 -22.21
C LEU A 217 6.44 3.43 -22.61
N GLN A 218 7.26 3.84 -21.66
CA GLN A 218 8.73 3.92 -21.81
C GLN A 218 9.41 2.86 -20.96
N VAL A 219 10.67 2.60 -21.24
CA VAL A 219 11.52 1.76 -20.38
C VAL A 219 11.53 2.35 -18.98
N ASP A 220 11.55 1.48 -17.96
CA ASP A 220 11.49 1.80 -16.54
C ASP A 220 10.13 2.29 -16.03
N ASP A 221 9.10 2.42 -16.87
CA ASP A 221 7.73 2.65 -16.39
C ASP A 221 7.28 1.46 -15.53
N ARG A 222 6.61 1.77 -14.41
CA ARG A 222 5.90 0.79 -13.60
C ARG A 222 4.41 1.03 -13.73
N ILE A 223 3.68 -0.03 -14.08
CA ILE A 223 2.26 0.04 -14.38
C ILE A 223 1.43 -0.81 -13.44
N PHE A 224 0.23 -0.34 -13.13
CA PHE A 224 -0.80 -1.13 -12.47
C PHE A 224 -1.67 -1.84 -13.50
N VAL A 225 -1.93 -3.12 -13.25
CA VAL A 225 -2.74 -4.00 -14.10
C VAL A 225 -3.94 -4.49 -13.31
N SER A 226 -5.13 -4.32 -13.86
CA SER A 226 -6.37 -4.87 -13.31
C SER A 226 -6.57 -6.30 -13.83
N GLN A 227 -6.73 -7.25 -12.92
CA GLN A 227 -6.98 -8.67 -13.18
C GLN A 227 -8.48 -9.01 -13.00
N ASP A 228 -9.38 -8.15 -13.49
CA ASP A 228 -10.82 -8.38 -13.39
C ASP A 228 -11.24 -9.52 -14.32
N GLU A 229 -11.78 -10.60 -13.76
CA GLU A 229 -12.30 -11.76 -14.52
C GLU A 229 -13.47 -11.39 -15.47
N LEU A 230 -14.17 -10.31 -15.18
CA LEU A 230 -15.26 -9.79 -16.00
C LEU A 230 -14.78 -8.80 -17.09
N TYR A 231 -13.47 -8.54 -17.14
CA TYR A 231 -12.89 -7.64 -18.12
C TYR A 231 -13.12 -8.14 -19.54
N ARG A 232 -13.72 -7.29 -20.36
CA ARG A 232 -13.89 -7.51 -21.80
C ARG A 232 -12.97 -6.56 -22.56
N PRO A 233 -11.92 -7.08 -23.22
CA PRO A 233 -11.00 -6.27 -23.98
C PRO A 233 -11.71 -5.47 -25.08
N THR A 234 -11.27 -4.23 -25.25
CA THR A 234 -11.72 -3.34 -26.33
C THR A 234 -10.52 -2.88 -27.16
N THR A 235 -10.77 -2.49 -28.41
CA THR A 235 -9.74 -1.91 -29.28
C THR A 235 -9.14 -0.66 -28.59
N GLY A 236 -7.81 -0.58 -28.55
CA GLY A 236 -7.08 0.49 -27.89
C GLY A 236 -6.59 0.15 -26.48
N ASP A 237 -7.13 -0.88 -25.84
CA ASP A 237 -6.67 -1.30 -24.50
C ASP A 237 -5.23 -1.77 -24.51
N ILE A 238 -4.44 -1.30 -23.54
CA ILE A 238 -3.10 -1.85 -23.27
C ILE A 238 -3.28 -3.03 -22.32
N VAL A 239 -2.82 -4.21 -22.76
CA VAL A 239 -3.00 -5.46 -22.03
C VAL A 239 -1.67 -6.11 -21.69
N VAL A 240 -1.68 -6.82 -20.54
CA VAL A 240 -0.58 -7.68 -20.09
C VAL A 240 -1.00 -9.13 -20.27
N PHE A 241 -0.11 -9.95 -20.80
CA PHE A 241 -0.35 -11.34 -21.09
C PHE A 241 0.93 -12.18 -20.97
N THR A 242 0.79 -13.50 -20.77
CA THR A 242 1.90 -14.45 -20.82
C THR A 242 2.29 -14.74 -22.27
N ALA A 243 3.55 -15.12 -22.49
CA ALA A 243 4.05 -15.46 -23.82
C ALA A 243 3.17 -16.52 -24.50
N PRO A 244 2.58 -16.21 -25.69
CA PRO A 244 1.90 -17.26 -26.49
C PRO A 244 2.91 -18.29 -27.02
N ASP A 245 2.45 -19.53 -27.29
CA ASP A 245 3.33 -20.63 -27.71
C ASP A 245 4.24 -20.27 -28.90
N LYS A 246 3.69 -19.60 -29.91
CA LYS A 246 4.47 -19.14 -31.07
C LYS A 246 5.49 -18.05 -30.72
N ALA A 247 5.20 -17.19 -29.75
CA ALA A 247 6.18 -16.20 -29.28
C ALA A 247 7.30 -16.89 -28.50
N ILE A 248 7.01 -17.92 -27.73
CA ILE A 248 8.01 -18.77 -27.07
C ILE A 248 8.96 -19.38 -28.10
N GLU A 249 8.40 -19.97 -29.18
CA GLU A 249 9.17 -20.61 -30.24
C GLU A 249 10.05 -19.60 -31.03
N ILE A 250 9.46 -18.47 -31.43
CA ILE A 250 10.14 -17.49 -32.33
C ILE A 250 11.12 -16.60 -31.57
N LEU A 251 10.77 -16.19 -30.37
CA LEU A 251 11.55 -15.20 -29.57
C LEU A 251 12.41 -15.85 -28.49
N ALA A 252 12.40 -17.18 -28.37
CA ALA A 252 13.02 -17.92 -27.26
C ALA A 252 12.58 -17.39 -25.87
N ALA A 253 11.33 -16.91 -25.75
CA ALA A 253 10.76 -16.43 -24.52
C ALA A 253 10.45 -17.60 -23.58
N LYS A 254 10.32 -17.32 -22.28
CA LYS A 254 9.85 -18.31 -21.31
C LYS A 254 8.32 -18.28 -21.21
N PRO A 255 7.67 -19.39 -20.84
CA PRO A 255 6.21 -19.44 -20.68
C PRO A 255 5.66 -18.38 -19.72
N ASP A 256 6.43 -18.02 -18.68
CA ASP A 256 6.03 -17.06 -17.65
C ASP A 256 6.46 -15.61 -17.98
N ASP A 257 7.13 -15.39 -19.12
CA ASP A 257 7.50 -14.04 -19.53
C ASP A 257 6.26 -13.20 -19.83
N LEU A 258 6.23 -11.99 -19.32
CA LEU A 258 5.13 -11.08 -19.48
C LEU A 258 5.37 -10.12 -20.64
N PHE A 259 4.36 -10.02 -21.49
CA PHE A 259 4.35 -9.06 -22.59
C PHE A 259 3.28 -7.99 -22.35
N VAL A 260 3.55 -6.79 -22.84
CA VAL A 260 2.62 -5.66 -22.82
C VAL A 260 2.45 -5.18 -24.26
N LYS A 261 1.22 -5.20 -24.79
CA LYS A 261 0.86 -4.72 -26.12
C LYS A 261 -0.52 -4.07 -26.10
N ARG A 262 -0.87 -3.42 -27.22
CA ARG A 262 -2.18 -2.81 -27.42
C ARG A 262 -3.08 -3.70 -28.27
N ILE A 263 -4.33 -3.85 -27.86
CA ILE A 263 -5.36 -4.53 -28.64
C ILE A 263 -5.75 -3.66 -29.84
N ILE A 264 -5.62 -4.23 -31.01
CA ILE A 264 -5.97 -3.60 -32.28
C ILE A 264 -7.17 -4.29 -32.91
N GLY A 265 -7.20 -5.62 -32.91
CA GLY A 265 -8.29 -6.40 -33.48
C GLY A 265 -8.96 -7.30 -32.46
N LEU A 266 -10.28 -7.32 -32.48
CA LEU A 266 -11.14 -8.16 -31.64
C LEU A 266 -11.58 -9.43 -32.43
N PRO A 267 -12.03 -10.48 -31.72
CA PRO A 267 -12.56 -11.70 -32.37
C PRO A 267 -13.57 -11.37 -33.47
N GLY A 268 -13.40 -12.00 -34.65
CA GLY A 268 -14.28 -11.80 -35.80
C GLY A 268 -14.01 -10.56 -36.64
N GLN A 269 -13.07 -9.72 -36.26
CA GLN A 269 -12.64 -8.59 -37.07
C GLN A 269 -11.55 -8.99 -38.07
N THR A 270 -11.54 -8.39 -39.25
CA THR A 270 -10.43 -8.51 -40.21
C THR A 270 -9.43 -7.41 -39.99
N VAL A 271 -8.15 -7.74 -39.77
CA VAL A 271 -7.07 -6.78 -39.58
C VAL A 271 -6.10 -6.86 -40.75
N ALA A 272 -5.61 -5.71 -41.18
CA ALA A 272 -4.54 -5.59 -42.17
C ALA A 272 -3.64 -4.41 -41.82
N VAL A 273 -2.35 -4.55 -42.14
CA VAL A 273 -1.39 -3.44 -42.17
C VAL A 273 -1.00 -3.22 -43.61
N LYS A 274 -1.27 -2.05 -44.17
CA LYS A 274 -1.00 -1.74 -45.56
C LYS A 274 -0.69 -0.25 -45.77
N GLY A 275 0.39 0.01 -46.51
CA GLY A 275 0.79 1.38 -46.82
C GLY A 275 1.14 2.20 -45.59
N GLY A 276 1.74 1.57 -44.58
CA GLY A 276 2.12 2.23 -43.35
C GLY A 276 0.99 2.47 -42.34
N GLN A 277 -0.21 1.92 -42.58
CA GLN A 277 -1.42 2.16 -41.79
C GLN A 277 -2.13 0.87 -41.38
N VAL A 278 -2.85 0.91 -40.26
CA VAL A 278 -3.65 -0.23 -39.78
C VAL A 278 -5.10 -0.10 -40.23
N TRP A 279 -5.63 -1.17 -40.73
CA TRP A 279 -7.03 -1.28 -41.20
C TRP A 279 -7.76 -2.37 -40.41
N VAL A 280 -8.93 -2.05 -39.88
CA VAL A 280 -9.82 -2.98 -39.18
C VAL A 280 -11.18 -2.99 -39.89
N ASN A 281 -11.63 -4.18 -40.34
CA ASN A 281 -12.85 -4.35 -41.14
C ASN A 281 -12.88 -3.44 -42.38
N LYS A 282 -11.78 -3.29 -43.08
CA LYS A 282 -11.59 -2.42 -44.25
C LYS A 282 -11.71 -0.91 -43.93
N THR A 283 -11.79 -0.54 -42.65
CA THR A 283 -11.82 0.86 -42.20
C THR A 283 -10.48 1.23 -41.62
N LEU A 284 -9.94 2.37 -41.99
CA LEU A 284 -8.71 2.90 -41.42
C LEU A 284 -8.86 3.10 -39.90
N LEU A 285 -7.92 2.58 -39.13
CA LEU A 285 -7.87 2.87 -37.69
C LEU A 285 -7.52 4.34 -37.49
N LEU A 286 -8.54 5.15 -37.17
CA LEU A 286 -8.41 6.62 -37.08
C LEU A 286 -7.42 7.07 -36.00
N LYS A 287 -7.30 6.32 -34.91
CA LYS A 287 -6.36 6.61 -33.85
C LYS A 287 -5.11 5.77 -34.06
N ASP A 288 -4.10 6.36 -34.68
CA ASP A 288 -2.80 5.74 -34.74
C ASP A 288 -2.06 6.03 -33.43
N TYR A 289 -1.65 4.95 -32.75
CA TYR A 289 -0.92 5.00 -31.49
C TYR A 289 0.60 5.11 -31.70
N SER A 290 1.01 5.14 -32.96
CA SER A 290 2.42 5.24 -33.39
C SER A 290 2.72 6.63 -33.90
N ASP A 291 3.91 7.14 -33.58
CA ASP A 291 4.42 8.42 -34.07
C ASP A 291 5.09 8.28 -35.45
N VAL A 292 5.27 7.05 -35.97
CA VAL A 292 5.97 6.74 -37.22
C VAL A 292 5.16 5.79 -38.09
N PRO A 293 5.18 5.96 -39.42
CA PRO A 293 4.56 5.03 -40.36
C PRO A 293 5.12 3.61 -40.19
N ILE A 294 4.26 2.61 -40.39
CA ILE A 294 4.62 1.19 -40.27
C ILE A 294 5.43 0.79 -41.50
N GLY A 295 6.61 0.17 -41.29
CA GLY A 295 7.54 -0.22 -42.32
C GLY A 295 7.28 -1.60 -42.95
N TYR A 296 6.16 -2.24 -42.64
CA TYR A 296 5.83 -3.59 -43.16
C TYR A 296 4.35 -3.64 -43.56
N ASP A 297 4.01 -4.59 -44.42
CA ASP A 297 2.64 -4.98 -44.76
C ASP A 297 2.29 -6.32 -44.10
N TRP A 298 1.04 -6.48 -43.63
CA TRP A 298 0.56 -7.71 -43.00
C TRP A 298 -0.94 -7.91 -43.26
N GLY A 299 -1.38 -9.16 -43.42
CA GLY A 299 -2.78 -9.53 -43.65
C GLY A 299 -3.26 -9.18 -45.06
N PRO A 300 -4.59 -9.05 -45.32
CA PRO A 300 -5.66 -9.06 -44.33
C PRO A 300 -5.93 -10.47 -43.75
N GLU A 301 -6.10 -10.58 -42.42
CA GLU A 301 -6.45 -11.81 -41.74
C GLU A 301 -7.62 -11.63 -40.78
N LEU A 302 -8.47 -12.66 -40.67
CA LEU A 302 -9.59 -12.72 -39.74
C LEU A 302 -9.10 -13.12 -38.36
N VAL A 303 -9.37 -12.31 -37.35
CA VAL A 303 -9.06 -12.61 -35.94
C VAL A 303 -9.93 -13.79 -35.49
N PRO A 304 -9.33 -14.93 -35.07
CA PRO A 304 -10.08 -16.11 -34.66
C PRO A 304 -10.99 -15.83 -33.43
N PRO A 305 -12.04 -16.65 -33.23
CA PRO A 305 -12.77 -16.67 -31.97
C PRO A 305 -11.80 -16.89 -30.79
N GLU A 306 -12.05 -16.22 -29.64
CA GLU A 306 -11.24 -16.34 -28.43
C GLU A 306 -9.75 -15.95 -28.62
N ALA A 307 -9.47 -15.06 -29.59
CA ALA A 307 -8.14 -14.50 -29.81
C ALA A 307 -8.19 -13.00 -30.12
N TYR A 308 -7.06 -12.34 -29.99
CA TYR A 308 -6.92 -10.91 -30.24
C TYR A 308 -5.73 -10.65 -31.16
N PHE A 309 -5.81 -9.58 -31.94
CA PHE A 309 -4.65 -9.05 -32.65
C PHE A 309 -4.08 -7.89 -31.88
N VAL A 310 -2.83 -7.97 -31.49
CA VAL A 310 -2.15 -6.97 -30.65
C VAL A 310 -0.90 -6.42 -31.34
N LEU A 311 -0.67 -5.13 -31.20
CA LEU A 311 0.54 -4.45 -31.67
C LEU A 311 1.21 -3.64 -30.56
N GLY A 312 2.53 -3.51 -30.65
CA GLY A 312 3.25 -2.49 -29.91
C GLY A 312 2.99 -1.10 -30.50
N ASP A 313 3.02 -0.06 -29.68
CA ASP A 313 2.89 1.31 -30.18
C ASP A 313 4.13 1.73 -30.99
N ASN A 314 5.31 1.21 -30.62
CA ASN A 314 6.52 1.30 -31.44
C ASN A 314 6.48 0.22 -32.54
N ARG A 315 5.69 0.45 -33.57
CA ARG A 315 5.35 -0.49 -34.64
C ARG A 315 6.53 -1.19 -35.29
N ASN A 316 7.59 -0.45 -35.54
CA ASN A 316 8.76 -0.96 -36.26
C ASN A 316 9.81 -1.62 -35.34
N ALA A 317 9.63 -1.49 -34.00
CA ALA A 317 10.52 -2.08 -32.99
C ALA A 317 9.74 -2.93 -31.96
N SER A 318 8.74 -3.63 -32.42
CA SER A 318 7.90 -4.49 -31.58
C SER A 318 7.75 -5.88 -32.18
N ALA A 319 8.09 -6.90 -31.40
CA ALA A 319 7.72 -8.28 -31.72
C ALA A 319 6.33 -8.54 -31.15
N ASP A 320 5.30 -8.58 -32.00
CA ASP A 320 3.90 -8.69 -31.64
C ASP A 320 3.11 -9.55 -32.64
N SER A 321 1.81 -9.39 -32.76
CA SER A 321 0.97 -10.27 -33.59
C SER A 321 1.38 -10.33 -35.08
N HIS A 322 2.06 -9.31 -35.61
CA HIS A 322 2.55 -9.38 -36.98
C HIS A 322 3.71 -10.38 -37.14
N VAL A 323 4.41 -10.74 -36.05
CA VAL A 323 5.53 -11.69 -36.02
C VAL A 323 5.06 -13.09 -35.64
N TRP A 324 4.33 -13.21 -34.51
CA TRP A 324 3.98 -14.51 -33.90
C TRP A 324 2.49 -14.86 -34.01
N GLY A 325 1.65 -13.99 -34.61
CA GLY A 325 0.23 -14.26 -34.88
C GLY A 325 -0.70 -13.77 -33.76
N PHE A 326 -1.86 -14.39 -33.64
CA PHE A 326 -2.90 -13.94 -32.72
C PHE A 326 -2.62 -14.34 -31.27
N LEU A 327 -3.00 -13.45 -30.33
CA LEU A 327 -2.96 -13.67 -28.89
C LEU A 327 -4.19 -14.48 -28.45
N PRO A 328 -4.05 -15.74 -28.00
CA PRO A 328 -5.18 -16.46 -27.45
C PRO A 328 -5.63 -15.85 -26.13
N LYS A 329 -6.94 -15.78 -25.90
CA LYS A 329 -7.56 -15.18 -24.71
C LYS A 329 -7.04 -15.77 -23.40
N GLN A 330 -6.71 -17.05 -23.37
CA GLN A 330 -6.20 -17.75 -22.19
C GLN A 330 -4.87 -17.20 -21.65
N HIS A 331 -4.07 -16.53 -22.50
CA HIS A 331 -2.83 -15.91 -22.10
C HIS A 331 -3.02 -14.48 -21.51
N LEU A 332 -4.22 -13.91 -21.69
CA LEU A 332 -4.52 -12.57 -21.21
C LEU A 332 -4.60 -12.56 -19.69
N ILE A 333 -3.79 -11.70 -19.05
CA ILE A 333 -3.76 -11.52 -17.60
C ILE A 333 -4.68 -10.35 -17.19
N GLY A 334 -4.59 -9.21 -17.88
CA GLY A 334 -5.40 -8.06 -17.52
C GLY A 334 -5.07 -6.80 -18.30
N LYS A 335 -5.75 -5.70 -17.92
CA LYS A 335 -5.62 -4.38 -18.54
C LYS A 335 -4.70 -3.49 -17.71
N ALA A 336 -3.68 -2.92 -18.35
CA ALA A 336 -2.89 -1.83 -17.78
C ALA A 336 -3.75 -0.56 -17.71
N TYR A 337 -3.84 0.06 -16.53
CA TYR A 337 -4.73 1.20 -16.36
C TYR A 337 -4.06 2.46 -15.85
N LYS A 338 -2.82 2.36 -15.33
CA LYS A 338 -2.09 3.50 -14.76
C LYS A 338 -0.58 3.28 -14.81
N ILE A 339 0.19 4.30 -15.20
CA ILE A 339 1.60 4.41 -14.84
C ILE A 339 1.67 5.02 -13.45
N TYR A 340 2.25 4.29 -12.48
CA TYR A 340 2.37 4.77 -11.10
C TYR A 340 3.78 5.24 -10.74
N TRP A 341 4.77 4.94 -11.56
CA TRP A 341 6.16 5.34 -11.44
C TRP A 341 6.84 5.38 -12.81
N PRO A 342 7.80 6.27 -13.10
CA PRO A 342 8.36 7.30 -12.22
C PRO A 342 7.42 8.50 -12.03
N PRO A 343 7.69 9.39 -11.05
CA PRO A 343 6.80 10.51 -10.69
C PRO A 343 6.40 11.41 -11.85
N GLU A 344 7.34 11.68 -12.78
CA GLU A 344 7.14 12.56 -13.92
C GLU A 344 6.21 11.98 -14.97
N ARG A 345 5.98 10.66 -14.92
CA ARG A 345 5.16 9.92 -15.89
C ARG A 345 3.87 9.36 -15.30
N VAL A 346 3.57 9.67 -14.05
CA VAL A 346 2.33 9.21 -13.39
C VAL A 346 1.11 9.72 -14.16
N ARG A 347 0.36 8.80 -14.75
CA ARG A 347 -0.88 9.10 -15.50
C ARG A 347 -1.79 7.89 -15.64
N SER A 348 -3.06 8.15 -15.89
CA SER A 348 -4.01 7.11 -16.33
C SER A 348 -3.66 6.66 -17.75
N LEU A 349 -3.78 5.34 -17.99
CA LEU A 349 -3.71 4.73 -19.32
C LEU A 349 -5.12 4.52 -19.93
N LYS A 350 -6.17 4.92 -19.20
CA LYS A 350 -7.52 4.96 -19.78
C LYS A 350 -7.54 5.99 -20.88
N GLU A 351 -7.99 5.59 -22.06
CA GLU A 351 -8.34 6.56 -23.09
C GLU A 351 -9.48 7.44 -22.57
N ASN A 352 -9.29 8.76 -22.66
CA ASN A 352 -10.43 9.66 -22.61
C ASN A 352 -11.20 9.39 -23.90
N ALA A 353 -12.40 8.82 -23.75
CA ALA A 353 -13.33 8.58 -24.86
C ALA A 353 -13.74 9.90 -25.48
#